data_7fa6d7b03b4c10e8635ab6b08d9f9cf4
#
_entry.id   7fa6d7b03b4c10e8635ab6b08d9f9cf4
#
_cell.length_a   1.000
_cell.length_b   1.000
_cell.length_c   1.000
_cell.angle_alpha   90.00
_cell.angle_beta   90.00
_cell.angle_gamma   90.00
#
_symmetry.space_group_name_H-M   'P 1'
#
loop_
_entity.id
_entity.type
_entity.pdbx_description
1 polymer ?
#
loop_
_entity_poly.entity_id
_entity_poly.type
_entity_poly.pdbx_seq_one_letter_code
_entity_poly.pdbx_strand_id
1 'polypeptide(L)'
;CAPTKGTSKPLVSMVLFQPHKNRLTYSKQYLYKGEEQYFEKGSEICFIQLENHKIAPAICYESTVADHSEAAISQSATIYVAAVMTNKSGIHKKLKGLSSLAKKYKIIVLMSNFVGFSGGSESAGKTSIWNQKGDLIGQMSDTDEGLLIYDIDSGFTKETLKKTE
;
A
#
# COMPACT_ATOMS: atom_id res chain seq x y z
N CYS A 1 -7.17 4.28 -5.49
CA CYS A 1 -7.08 5.71 -5.09
C CYS A 1 -7.87 6.57 -6.06
N ALA A 2 -8.40 7.68 -5.58
CA ALA A 2 -9.17 8.63 -6.37
C ALA A 2 -8.89 10.06 -5.91
N PRO A 3 -9.08 11.08 -6.77
CA PRO A 3 -9.06 12.47 -6.32
C PRO A 3 -10.25 12.75 -5.41
N THR A 4 -10.00 13.47 -4.31
CA THR A 4 -11.04 13.98 -3.41
C THR A 4 -10.93 15.49 -3.26
N LYS A 5 -11.97 16.12 -2.72
CA LYS A 5 -11.98 17.57 -2.54
C LYS A 5 -10.93 17.99 -1.50
N GLY A 6 -10.03 18.89 -1.89
CA GLY A 6 -9.11 19.58 -1.00
C GLY A 6 -9.52 21.04 -0.78
N THR A 7 -8.62 21.82 -0.22
CA THR A 7 -8.83 23.23 0.07
C THR A 7 -8.53 24.13 -1.15
N SER A 8 -7.38 23.93 -1.76
CA SER A 8 -6.91 24.70 -2.92
C SER A 8 -6.78 23.86 -4.18
N LYS A 9 -6.39 22.59 -4.01
CA LYS A 9 -6.27 21.58 -5.07
C LYS A 9 -6.91 20.28 -4.60
N PRO A 10 -7.25 19.34 -5.52
CA PRO A 10 -7.69 18.02 -5.10
C PRO A 10 -6.59 17.26 -4.34
N LEU A 11 -7.00 16.31 -3.52
CA LEU A 11 -6.14 15.38 -2.80
C LEU A 11 -6.11 14.03 -3.54
N VAL A 12 -4.98 13.33 -3.50
CA VAL A 12 -4.91 11.91 -3.90
C VAL A 12 -5.28 11.07 -2.70
N SER A 13 -6.42 10.38 -2.76
CA SER A 13 -6.97 9.72 -1.57
C SER A 13 -7.29 8.25 -1.79
N MET A 14 -7.21 7.49 -0.70
CA MET A 14 -7.68 6.12 -0.55
C MET A 14 -8.93 6.12 0.30
N VAL A 15 -10.00 5.50 -0.17
CA VAL A 15 -11.23 5.33 0.58
C VAL A 15 -11.21 3.99 1.29
N LEU A 16 -11.42 4.00 2.59
CA LEU A 16 -11.34 2.84 3.47
C LEU A 16 -12.73 2.48 3.95
N PHE A 17 -13.11 1.23 3.70
CA PHE A 17 -14.40 0.69 4.12
C PHE A 17 -14.19 -0.35 5.22
N GLN A 18 -14.98 -0.24 6.29
CA GLN A 18 -15.03 -1.22 7.36
C GLN A 18 -16.50 -1.62 7.62
N PRO A 19 -16.79 -2.89 7.93
CA PRO A 19 -18.14 -3.30 8.30
C PRO A 19 -18.67 -2.47 9.47
N HIS A 20 -19.92 -2.02 9.39
CA HIS A 20 -20.62 -1.28 10.44
C HIS A 20 -19.93 0.01 10.94
N LYS A 21 -18.99 0.57 10.18
CA LYS A 21 -18.32 1.83 10.50
C LYS A 21 -18.49 2.84 9.37
N ASN A 22 -18.36 4.12 9.72
CA ASN A 22 -18.31 5.17 8.72
C ASN A 22 -17.08 5.00 7.83
N ARG A 23 -17.25 5.33 6.56
CA ARG A 23 -16.17 5.37 5.58
C ARG A 23 -15.09 6.37 6.03
N LEU A 24 -13.84 5.93 6.01
CA LEU A 24 -12.68 6.78 6.24
C LEU A 24 -12.04 7.16 4.90
N THR A 25 -11.36 8.29 4.87
CA THR A 25 -10.58 8.72 3.72
C THR A 25 -9.18 9.07 4.20
N TYR A 26 -8.19 8.38 3.64
CA TYR A 26 -6.78 8.70 3.82
C TYR A 26 -6.30 9.48 2.61
N SER A 27 -5.67 10.63 2.82
CA SER A 27 -5.12 11.48 1.75
C SER A 27 -3.60 11.50 1.80
N LYS A 28 -2.99 11.34 0.62
CA LYS A 28 -1.54 11.24 0.43
C LYS A 28 -0.81 12.46 0.99
N GLN A 29 0.12 12.22 1.92
CA GLN A 29 0.89 13.26 2.63
C GLN A 29 2.19 13.62 1.89
N TYR A 30 2.80 12.64 1.23
CA TYR A 30 4.07 12.81 0.50
C TYR A 30 3.82 12.64 -0.99
N LEU A 31 3.71 13.77 -1.69
CA LEU A 31 3.51 13.78 -3.12
C LEU A 31 4.81 13.40 -3.86
N TYR A 32 4.68 12.68 -4.96
CA TYR A 32 5.79 12.42 -5.86
C TYR A 32 6.14 13.67 -6.67
N LYS A 33 7.38 13.80 -7.11
CA LYS A 33 7.84 14.93 -7.91
C LYS A 33 6.93 15.17 -9.12
N GLY A 34 6.36 16.38 -9.19
CA GLY A 34 5.44 16.80 -10.23
C GLY A 34 3.95 16.65 -9.86
N GLU A 35 3.61 15.91 -8.82
CA GLU A 35 2.22 15.83 -8.33
C GLU A 35 1.78 17.15 -7.66
N GLU A 36 2.69 17.93 -7.08
CA GLU A 36 2.41 19.19 -6.37
C GLU A 36 1.77 20.27 -7.25
N GLN A 37 1.98 20.19 -8.57
CA GLN A 37 1.32 21.12 -9.49
C GLN A 37 -0.19 20.85 -9.62
N TYR A 38 -0.64 19.62 -9.38
CA TYR A 38 -2.03 19.18 -9.53
C TYR A 38 -2.75 18.89 -8.23
N PHE A 39 -2.01 18.48 -7.19
CA PHE A 39 -2.58 18.00 -5.93
C PHE A 39 -2.00 18.75 -4.74
N GLU A 40 -2.75 18.82 -3.66
CA GLU A 40 -2.25 19.24 -2.35
C GLU A 40 -1.98 18.04 -1.44
N LYS A 41 -1.19 18.26 -0.38
CA LYS A 41 -0.81 17.21 0.59
C LYS A 41 -1.93 16.97 1.59
N GLY A 42 -2.16 15.70 1.92
CA GLY A 42 -2.94 15.32 3.09
C GLY A 42 -2.22 15.68 4.39
N SER A 43 -2.96 15.81 5.47
CA SER A 43 -2.44 16.27 6.76
C SER A 43 -2.17 15.17 7.77
N GLU A 44 -2.91 14.06 7.72
CA GLU A 44 -2.89 13.06 8.79
C GLU A 44 -2.87 11.62 8.26
N ILE A 45 -2.21 10.72 9.01
CA ILE A 45 -2.35 9.29 8.81
C ILE A 45 -3.65 8.85 9.47
N CYS A 46 -4.54 8.21 8.72
CA CYS A 46 -5.65 7.48 9.30
C CYS A 46 -5.31 6.00 9.42
N PHE A 47 -5.88 5.35 10.41
CA PHE A 47 -5.64 3.93 10.67
C PHE A 47 -6.93 3.13 10.59
N ILE A 48 -6.81 1.89 10.12
CA ILE A 48 -7.87 0.91 10.27
C ILE A 48 -7.55 0.06 11.51
N GLN A 49 -8.49 0.00 12.45
CA GLN A 49 -8.38 -0.91 13.59
C GLN A 49 -9.10 -2.22 13.25
N LEU A 50 -8.38 -3.31 13.23
CA LEU A 50 -8.88 -4.65 13.00
C LEU A 50 -8.42 -5.53 14.17
N GLU A 51 -9.30 -5.80 15.12
CA GLU A 51 -9.00 -6.54 16.35
C GLU A 51 -7.75 -5.97 17.05
N ASN A 52 -6.71 -6.78 17.18
CA ASN A 52 -5.43 -6.41 17.81
C ASN A 52 -4.46 -5.72 16.84
N HIS A 53 -4.87 -5.50 15.58
CA HIS A 53 -4.01 -4.93 14.54
C HIS A 53 -4.40 -3.50 14.19
N LYS A 54 -3.39 -2.64 14.14
CA LYS A 54 -3.51 -1.28 13.64
C LYS A 54 -2.84 -1.19 12.28
N ILE A 55 -3.64 -0.90 11.25
CA ILE A 55 -3.23 -0.93 9.84
C ILE A 55 -3.00 0.51 9.37
N ALA A 56 -1.79 0.80 8.91
CA ALA A 56 -1.42 2.07 8.31
C ALA A 56 -1.45 1.98 6.77
N PRO A 57 -2.25 2.78 6.08
CA PRO A 57 -2.25 2.87 4.63
C PRO A 57 -1.10 3.74 4.13
N ALA A 58 -0.61 3.47 2.92
CA ALA A 58 0.34 4.29 2.19
C ALA A 58 0.00 4.32 0.69
N ILE A 59 0.12 5.49 0.07
CA ILE A 59 -0.18 5.67 -1.35
C ILE A 59 1.14 5.83 -2.13
N CYS A 60 1.48 4.81 -2.88
CA CYS A 60 2.56 4.77 -3.88
C CYS A 60 3.92 5.26 -3.36
N TYR A 61 4.30 6.53 -3.64
CA TYR A 61 5.58 7.11 -3.26
C TYR A 61 5.82 7.12 -1.75
N GLU A 62 4.78 7.31 -0.95
CA GLU A 62 4.87 7.33 0.52
C GLU A 62 5.54 6.10 1.11
N SER A 63 5.34 4.93 0.48
CA SER A 63 5.99 3.69 0.90
C SER A 63 7.52 3.66 0.75
N THR A 64 8.11 4.71 0.15
CA THR A 64 9.57 4.92 0.06
C THR A 64 10.08 6.03 0.97
N VAL A 65 9.19 6.73 1.67
CA VAL A 65 9.51 7.84 2.55
C VAL A 65 9.64 7.34 3.98
N ALA A 66 10.83 7.46 4.56
CA ALA A 66 11.11 6.96 5.91
C ALA A 66 10.21 7.62 6.96
N ASP A 67 10.05 8.94 6.90
CA ASP A 67 9.22 9.72 7.84
C ASP A 67 7.76 9.22 7.88
N HIS A 68 7.21 8.80 6.73
CA HIS A 68 5.85 8.25 6.68
C HIS A 68 5.75 6.93 7.44
N SER A 69 6.68 6.00 7.21
CA SER A 69 6.69 4.72 7.91
C SER A 69 7.00 4.89 9.41
N GLU A 70 7.91 5.78 9.76
CA GLU A 70 8.26 6.09 11.16
C GLU A 70 7.09 6.71 11.91
N ALA A 71 6.34 7.62 11.29
CA ALA A 71 5.11 8.18 11.84
C ALA A 71 4.03 7.12 12.07
N ALA A 72 3.89 6.16 11.15
CA ALA A 72 2.97 5.04 11.33
C ALA A 72 3.37 4.14 12.52
N ILE A 73 4.65 3.81 12.64
CA ILE A 73 5.18 2.95 13.69
C ILE A 73 5.13 3.63 15.06
N SER A 74 5.45 4.93 15.16
CA SER A 74 5.35 5.69 16.41
C SER A 74 3.94 5.70 16.99
N GLN A 75 2.93 5.50 16.14
CA GLN A 75 1.53 5.34 16.51
C GLN A 75 1.09 3.88 16.63
N SER A 76 2.03 2.94 16.78
CA SER A 76 1.78 1.51 17.03
C SER A 76 1.12 0.77 15.87
N ALA A 77 1.38 1.14 14.61
CA ALA A 77 0.98 0.34 13.48
C ALA A 77 1.68 -1.03 13.51
N THR A 78 0.91 -2.11 13.34
CA THR A 78 1.39 -3.49 13.26
C THR A 78 1.38 -4.04 11.84
N ILE A 79 0.63 -3.39 10.96
CA ILE A 79 0.52 -3.73 9.55
C ILE A 79 0.65 -2.44 8.71
N TYR A 80 1.43 -2.51 7.64
CA TYR A 80 1.60 -1.43 6.69
C TYR A 80 1.12 -1.86 5.31
N VAL A 81 0.14 -1.15 4.74
CA VAL A 81 -0.48 -1.51 3.47
C VAL A 81 -0.20 -0.45 2.42
N ALA A 82 0.57 -0.80 1.40
CA ALA A 82 0.94 0.10 0.32
C ALA A 82 0.16 -0.21 -0.98
N ALA A 83 -0.64 0.75 -1.45
CA ALA A 83 -1.25 0.70 -2.78
C ALA A 83 -0.34 1.46 -3.76
N VAL A 84 0.24 0.74 -4.73
CA VAL A 84 1.24 1.31 -5.63
C VAL A 84 0.90 1.07 -7.11
N MET A 85 1.49 1.90 -7.96
CA MET A 85 1.61 1.67 -9.39
C MET A 85 3.10 1.79 -9.73
N THR A 86 3.76 0.64 -9.81
CA THR A 86 5.21 0.57 -10.06
C THR A 86 5.46 -0.28 -11.30
N ASN A 87 6.23 0.28 -12.24
CA ASN A 87 6.59 -0.38 -13.49
C ASN A 87 7.76 -1.37 -13.34
N LYS A 88 8.08 -2.07 -14.43
CA LYS A 88 9.16 -3.10 -14.48
C LYS A 88 10.53 -2.57 -14.05
N SER A 89 10.85 -1.30 -14.34
CA SER A 89 12.15 -0.72 -13.96
C SER A 89 12.26 -0.39 -12.46
N GLY A 90 11.15 -0.10 -11.80
CA GLY A 90 11.11 0.29 -10.38
C GLY A 90 10.81 -0.84 -9.40
N ILE A 91 10.25 -1.95 -9.88
CA ILE A 91 9.68 -2.98 -9.00
C ILE A 91 10.72 -3.63 -8.05
N HIS A 92 11.92 -3.95 -8.53
CA HIS A 92 12.93 -4.57 -7.69
C HIS A 92 13.34 -3.70 -6.51
N LYS A 93 13.52 -2.39 -6.75
CA LYS A 93 13.83 -1.42 -5.69
C LYS A 93 12.68 -1.32 -4.69
N LYS A 94 11.43 -1.32 -5.18
CA LYS A 94 10.22 -1.27 -4.34
C LYS A 94 10.12 -2.50 -3.45
N LEU A 95 10.22 -3.70 -4.00
CA LEU A 95 10.15 -4.97 -3.26
C LEU A 95 11.23 -5.04 -2.16
N LYS A 96 12.49 -4.71 -2.52
CA LYS A 96 13.59 -4.67 -1.54
C LYS A 96 13.34 -3.65 -0.43
N GLY A 97 12.82 -2.46 -0.76
CA GLY A 97 12.52 -1.42 0.21
C GLY A 97 11.45 -1.85 1.21
N LEU A 98 10.37 -2.48 0.74
CA LEU A 98 9.27 -2.96 1.59
C LEU A 98 9.66 -4.16 2.45
N SER A 99 10.46 -5.10 1.93
CA SER A 99 11.07 -6.16 2.72
C SER A 99 11.94 -5.61 3.85
N SER A 100 12.79 -4.62 3.54
CA SER A 100 13.64 -3.96 4.54
C SER A 100 12.82 -3.21 5.60
N LEU A 101 11.71 -2.58 5.22
CA LEU A 101 10.77 -1.91 6.11
C LEU A 101 10.14 -2.91 7.08
N ALA A 102 9.61 -4.03 6.55
CA ALA A 102 9.03 -5.11 7.36
C ALA A 102 10.01 -5.62 8.42
N LYS A 103 11.26 -5.90 8.00
CA LYS A 103 12.34 -6.36 8.88
C LYS A 103 12.76 -5.33 9.93
N LYS A 104 12.94 -4.05 9.50
CA LYS A 104 13.40 -2.96 10.39
C LYS A 104 12.43 -2.74 11.53
N TYR A 105 11.14 -2.69 11.23
CA TYR A 105 10.11 -2.34 12.21
C TYR A 105 9.37 -3.54 12.79
N LYS A 106 9.70 -4.77 12.36
CA LYS A 106 9.07 -6.03 12.80
C LYS A 106 7.54 -6.01 12.63
N ILE A 107 7.07 -5.55 11.48
CA ILE A 107 5.66 -5.46 11.11
C ILE A 107 5.35 -6.27 9.86
N ILE A 108 4.08 -6.59 9.66
CA ILE A 108 3.61 -7.17 8.41
C ILE A 108 3.49 -6.04 7.37
N VAL A 109 3.97 -6.31 6.15
CA VAL A 109 3.87 -5.36 5.03
C VAL A 109 3.14 -6.01 3.88
N LEU A 110 2.12 -5.33 3.37
CA LEU A 110 1.38 -5.73 2.18
C LEU A 110 1.55 -4.67 1.10
N MET A 111 1.75 -5.11 -0.13
CA MET A 111 1.78 -4.25 -1.30
C MET A 111 0.79 -4.74 -2.33
N SER A 112 -0.14 -3.88 -2.73
CA SER A 112 -0.97 -4.08 -3.93
C SER A 112 -0.38 -3.26 -5.07
N ASN A 113 0.01 -3.92 -6.16
CA ASN A 113 0.49 -3.27 -7.38
C ASN A 113 -0.47 -3.55 -8.55
N PHE A 114 -0.59 -2.59 -9.44
CA PHE A 114 -1.41 -2.69 -10.64
C PHE A 114 -0.77 -3.66 -11.66
N VAL A 115 -1.58 -4.30 -12.48
CA VAL A 115 -1.17 -5.06 -13.67
C VAL A 115 -1.71 -4.38 -14.93
N GLY A 116 -0.98 -4.50 -16.04
CA GLY A 116 -1.37 -3.87 -17.31
C GLY A 116 -0.80 -2.46 -17.50
N PHE A 117 -1.28 -1.78 -18.52
CA PHE A 117 -0.77 -0.48 -18.97
C PHE A 117 -1.56 0.67 -18.33
N SER A 118 -0.85 1.58 -17.68
CA SER A 118 -1.44 2.78 -17.06
C SER A 118 -0.39 3.88 -16.92
N GLY A 119 -0.82 5.14 -17.02
CA GLY A 119 0.05 6.30 -16.82
C GLY A 119 1.26 6.35 -17.76
N GLY A 120 1.11 5.85 -19.00
CA GLY A 120 2.19 5.86 -20.00
C GLY A 120 3.23 4.73 -19.84
N SER A 121 3.02 3.78 -18.92
CA SER A 121 3.93 2.65 -18.72
C SER A 121 3.20 1.36 -18.33
N GLU A 122 3.85 0.22 -18.56
CA GLU A 122 3.37 -1.07 -18.11
C GLU A 122 3.74 -1.30 -16.64
N SER A 123 2.73 -1.57 -15.83
CA SER A 123 2.88 -1.90 -14.42
C SER A 123 3.42 -3.31 -14.23
N ALA A 124 4.17 -3.55 -13.16
CA ALA A 124 4.91 -4.79 -12.98
C ALA A 124 4.17 -5.86 -12.17
N GLY A 125 2.90 -5.64 -11.79
CA GLY A 125 2.20 -6.59 -10.92
C GLY A 125 2.96 -6.89 -9.64
N LYS A 126 3.16 -8.17 -9.32
CA LYS A 126 3.91 -8.63 -8.13
C LYS A 126 3.34 -8.10 -6.81
N THR A 127 2.01 -8.06 -6.69
CA THR A 127 1.35 -7.87 -5.39
C THR A 127 1.95 -8.83 -4.38
N SER A 128 2.39 -8.34 -3.22
CA SER A 128 3.28 -9.09 -2.33
C SER A 128 2.98 -8.87 -0.85
N ILE A 129 3.36 -9.86 -0.03
CA ILE A 129 3.25 -9.83 1.42
C ILE A 129 4.59 -10.22 2.05
N TRP A 130 5.03 -9.47 3.05
CA TRP A 130 6.21 -9.78 3.86
C TRP A 130 5.84 -9.93 5.32
N ASN A 131 6.46 -10.92 5.97
CA ASN A 131 6.34 -11.12 7.41
C ASN A 131 7.24 -10.14 8.19
N GLN A 132 7.16 -10.19 9.51
CA GLN A 132 7.94 -9.36 10.44
C GLN A 132 9.47 -9.57 10.39
N LYS A 133 9.94 -10.62 9.70
CA LYS A 133 11.37 -10.86 9.45
C LYS A 133 11.83 -10.27 8.12
N GLY A 134 10.89 -9.75 7.32
CA GLY A 134 11.12 -9.26 5.96
C GLY A 134 11.14 -10.37 4.90
N ASP A 135 10.76 -11.61 5.28
CA ASP A 135 10.65 -12.70 4.32
C ASP A 135 9.41 -12.52 3.46
N LEU A 136 9.55 -12.76 2.17
CA LEU A 136 8.44 -12.77 1.22
C LEU A 136 7.61 -14.05 1.44
N ILE A 137 6.38 -13.90 1.92
CA ILE A 137 5.50 -15.03 2.25
C ILE A 137 4.35 -15.23 1.27
N GLY A 138 4.16 -14.31 0.35
CA GLY A 138 3.21 -14.42 -0.77
C GLY A 138 3.51 -13.39 -1.84
N GLN A 139 3.39 -13.81 -3.10
CA GLN A 139 3.55 -12.91 -4.25
C GLN A 139 2.75 -13.41 -5.44
N MET A 140 1.97 -12.54 -6.04
CA MET A 140 1.30 -12.78 -7.32
C MET A 140 2.27 -12.62 -8.50
N SER A 141 1.86 -13.12 -9.65
CA SER A 141 2.59 -12.92 -10.90
C SER A 141 2.70 -11.44 -11.30
N ASP A 142 3.37 -11.17 -12.38
CA ASP A 142 3.50 -9.81 -12.95
C ASP A 142 2.39 -9.48 -13.96
N THR A 143 1.52 -10.44 -14.31
CA THR A 143 0.49 -10.30 -15.35
C THR A 143 -0.93 -10.58 -14.88
N ASP A 144 -1.11 -11.41 -13.84
CA ASP A 144 -2.44 -11.89 -13.47
C ASP A 144 -3.16 -10.94 -12.52
N GLU A 145 -4.44 -10.74 -12.78
CA GLU A 145 -5.37 -10.08 -11.86
C GLU A 145 -5.91 -11.07 -10.84
N GLY A 146 -6.00 -10.65 -9.57
CA GLY A 146 -6.54 -11.53 -8.55
C GLY A 146 -6.45 -10.96 -7.13
N LEU A 147 -6.58 -11.85 -6.17
CA LEU A 147 -6.47 -11.56 -4.75
C LEU A 147 -5.33 -12.37 -4.13
N LEU A 148 -4.51 -11.70 -3.34
CA LEU A 148 -3.55 -12.33 -2.45
C LEU A 148 -4.07 -12.20 -1.02
N ILE A 149 -4.40 -13.33 -0.40
CA ILE A 149 -5.00 -13.42 0.92
C ILE A 149 -3.93 -13.86 1.92
N TYR A 150 -3.90 -13.22 3.07
CA TYR A 150 -3.05 -13.59 4.19
C TYR A 150 -3.88 -13.69 5.47
N ASP A 151 -3.88 -14.86 6.05
CA ASP A 151 -4.46 -15.11 7.35
C ASP A 151 -3.39 -14.84 8.42
N ILE A 152 -3.62 -13.84 9.26
CA ILE A 152 -2.63 -13.33 10.20
C ILE A 152 -2.37 -14.32 11.34
N ASP A 153 -3.40 -15.04 11.76
CA ASP A 153 -3.34 -15.95 12.92
C ASP A 153 -2.62 -17.25 12.56
N SER A 154 -2.95 -17.83 11.41
CA SER A 154 -2.33 -19.08 10.93
C SER A 154 -1.03 -18.87 10.15
N GLY A 155 -0.77 -17.65 9.67
CA GLY A 155 0.33 -17.37 8.75
C GLY A 155 0.12 -17.90 7.33
N PHE A 156 -1.09 -18.39 7.02
CA PHE A 156 -1.41 -18.99 5.73
C PHE A 156 -1.58 -17.92 4.65
N THR A 157 -1.01 -18.18 3.46
CA THR A 157 -1.19 -17.34 2.27
C THR A 157 -1.91 -18.11 1.16
N LYS A 158 -2.80 -17.43 0.44
CA LYS A 158 -3.52 -17.98 -0.70
C LYS A 158 -3.62 -16.96 -1.82
N GLU A 159 -3.29 -17.38 -3.03
CA GLU A 159 -3.56 -16.65 -4.25
C GLU A 159 -4.86 -17.14 -4.89
N THR A 160 -5.66 -16.20 -5.38
CA THR A 160 -6.86 -16.51 -6.16
C THR A 160 -6.87 -15.61 -7.39
N LEU A 161 -6.70 -16.22 -8.56
CA LEU A 161 -6.69 -15.49 -9.84
C LEU A 161 -8.11 -15.18 -10.31
N LYS A 162 -8.26 -14.05 -10.98
CA LYS A 162 -9.48 -13.71 -11.71
C LYS A 162 -9.59 -14.65 -12.91
N LYS A 163 -10.71 -15.38 -13.00
CA LYS A 163 -11.00 -16.18 -14.20
C LYS A 163 -11.27 -15.21 -15.36
N THR A 164 -10.51 -15.31 -16.41
CA THR A 164 -10.86 -14.72 -17.72
C THR A 164 -12.00 -15.54 -18.31
N GLU A 165 -13.15 -14.91 -18.51
CA GLU A 165 -14.24 -15.46 -19.34
C GLU A 165 -13.89 -15.33 -20.80
#